data_ed6c200cea1b553094311418e367c27d
#
_entry.id   ed6c200cea1b553094311418e367c27d
#
_cell.length_a   1.000
_cell.length_b   1.000
_cell.length_c   1.000
_cell.angle_alpha   90.00
_cell.angle_beta   90.00
_cell.angle_gamma   90.00
#
_symmetry.space_group_name_H-M   'P 1'
#
loop_
_entity.id
_entity.type
_entity.pdbx_description
1 polymer ?
#
loop_
_entity_poly.entity_id
_entity_poly.type
_entity_poly.pdbx_seq_one_letter_code
_entity_poly.pdbx_strand_id
1 'polypeptide(L)'
;TDPYQRAEGRYALMPGIIGALAESGTPLSILTKGTLLRRDLPLITQPAAHVPVSVAVSLAVGDPELHKDVEPGTPTPQARLGLISAISAAGLDCHVMVAPVLPHLTDSVEHLDGLLGQIAAAGARSVTVFGLHLRSSTRGWFMAWLARSHPELVGRYRELYRRGAYLPQGYRDMLRERAAPLIAKHRLAGDHRPFSRAVSVTTAPEPVQTTLF
;
A
#
# COMPACT_ATOMS: atom_id res chain seq x y z
N THR A 1 -2.60 -10.28 3.69
CA THR A 1 -2.33 -10.11 5.14
C THR A 1 -1.18 -9.12 5.30
N ASP A 2 -1.28 -8.20 6.27
CA ASP A 2 -0.24 -7.21 6.55
C ASP A 2 0.88 -7.86 7.36
N PRO A 3 2.16 -7.76 6.95
CA PRO A 3 3.28 -8.34 7.70
C PRO A 3 3.50 -7.68 9.07
N TYR A 4 3.13 -6.41 9.23
CA TYR A 4 3.27 -5.65 10.47
C TYR A 4 1.94 -5.47 11.23
N GLN A 5 1.07 -6.47 11.17
CA GLN A 5 -0.12 -6.52 12.01
C GLN A 5 0.22 -6.70 13.50
N ARG A 6 -0.78 -6.60 14.39
CA ARG A 6 -0.56 -6.68 15.85
C ARG A 6 0.19 -7.93 16.31
N ALA A 7 0.00 -9.07 15.63
CA ALA A 7 0.70 -10.32 15.94
C ALA A 7 2.23 -10.18 15.82
N GLU A 8 2.73 -9.36 14.87
CA GLU A 8 4.16 -9.12 14.69
C GLU A 8 4.80 -8.46 15.93
N GLY A 9 4.04 -7.66 16.69
CA GLY A 9 4.51 -7.09 17.96
C GLY A 9 4.83 -8.15 19.02
N ARG A 10 4.15 -9.31 18.95
CA ARG A 10 4.35 -10.43 19.88
C ARG A 10 5.36 -11.45 19.38
N TYR A 11 5.30 -11.81 18.12
CA TYR A 11 6.07 -12.93 17.56
C TYR A 11 7.41 -12.50 16.95
N ALA A 12 7.56 -11.24 16.56
CA ALA A 12 8.77 -10.64 16.00
C ALA A 12 9.40 -11.49 14.85
N LEU A 13 8.57 -11.93 13.90
CA LEU A 13 9.01 -12.78 12.79
C LEU A 13 9.73 -12.00 11.69
N MET A 14 9.33 -10.75 11.47
CA MET A 14 9.87 -9.93 10.38
C MET A 14 11.37 -9.69 10.47
N PRO A 15 12.01 -9.47 11.62
CA PRO A 15 13.46 -9.35 11.71
C PRO A 15 14.21 -10.56 11.14
N GLY A 16 13.78 -11.77 11.50
CA GLY A 16 14.38 -13.00 10.98
C GLY A 16 14.16 -13.20 9.47
N ILE A 17 12.96 -12.86 8.99
CA ILE A 17 12.61 -12.91 7.54
C ILE A 17 13.49 -11.94 6.75
N ILE A 18 13.62 -10.69 7.22
CA ILE A 18 14.46 -9.66 6.56
C ILE A 18 15.92 -10.12 6.51
N GLY A 19 16.46 -10.64 7.62
CA GLY A 19 17.81 -11.18 7.68
C GLY A 19 18.05 -12.30 6.67
N ALA A 20 17.18 -13.32 6.65
CA ALA A 20 17.29 -14.44 5.72
C ALA A 20 17.22 -14.03 4.24
N LEU A 21 16.34 -13.07 3.90
CA LEU A 21 16.26 -12.52 2.54
C LEU A 21 17.49 -11.72 2.17
N ALA A 22 18.05 -10.94 3.10
CA ALA A 22 19.27 -10.20 2.91
C ALA A 22 20.48 -11.12 2.66
N GLU A 23 20.64 -12.16 3.49
CA GLU A 23 21.71 -13.16 3.36
C GLU A 23 21.64 -13.94 2.05
N SER A 24 20.42 -14.26 1.58
CA SER A 24 20.22 -14.97 0.32
C SER A 24 20.32 -14.07 -0.93
N GLY A 25 20.49 -12.75 -0.78
CA GLY A 25 20.46 -11.80 -1.89
C GLY A 25 19.11 -11.67 -2.56
N THR A 26 18.02 -12.07 -1.88
CA THR A 26 16.65 -12.03 -2.44
C THR A 26 16.04 -10.64 -2.31
N PRO A 27 15.50 -10.04 -3.39
CA PRO A 27 14.82 -8.75 -3.34
C PRO A 27 13.66 -8.73 -2.33
N LEU A 28 13.55 -7.65 -1.56
CA LEU A 28 12.54 -7.47 -0.52
C LEU A 28 11.52 -6.39 -0.90
N SER A 29 10.23 -6.75 -0.89
CA SER A 29 9.14 -5.79 -1.07
C SER A 29 8.16 -5.87 0.09
N ILE A 30 7.95 -4.73 0.77
CA ILE A 30 7.06 -4.60 1.92
C ILE A 30 5.95 -3.61 1.58
N LEU A 31 4.68 -4.02 1.78
CA LEU A 31 3.52 -3.13 1.81
C LEU A 31 2.81 -3.31 3.15
N THR A 32 2.64 -2.22 3.90
CA THR A 32 2.02 -2.28 5.22
C THR A 32 1.20 -1.04 5.57
N LYS A 33 0.26 -1.21 6.52
CA LYS A 33 -0.37 -0.14 7.31
C LYS A 33 0.29 0.00 8.69
N GLY A 34 1.09 -1.00 9.09
CA GLY A 34 1.62 -1.16 10.43
C GLY A 34 2.83 -0.29 10.71
N THR A 35 2.72 0.57 11.71
CA THR A 35 3.81 1.48 12.12
C THR A 35 4.97 0.77 12.82
N LEU A 36 4.79 -0.51 13.16
CA LEU A 36 5.84 -1.34 13.76
C LEU A 36 7.03 -1.56 12.82
N LEU A 37 6.85 -1.39 11.49
CA LEU A 37 7.95 -1.37 10.52
C LEU A 37 9.09 -0.43 10.94
N ARG A 38 8.79 0.65 11.67
CA ARG A 38 9.82 1.59 12.16
C ARG A 38 10.91 0.90 13.00
N ARG A 39 10.56 -0.14 13.76
CA ARG A 39 11.50 -0.95 14.54
C ARG A 39 12.58 -1.59 13.65
N ASP A 40 12.17 -2.03 12.47
CA ASP A 40 12.99 -2.85 11.59
C ASP A 40 13.69 -2.05 10.47
N LEU A 41 13.51 -0.71 10.42
CA LEU A 41 14.19 0.14 9.43
C LEU A 41 15.72 -0.06 9.41
N PRO A 42 16.43 -0.17 10.54
CA PRO A 42 17.88 -0.44 10.51
C PRO A 42 18.23 -1.75 9.82
N LEU A 43 17.38 -2.78 9.96
CA LEU A 43 17.58 -4.09 9.31
C LEU A 43 17.30 -4.04 7.80
N ILE A 44 16.51 -3.08 7.35
CA ILE A 44 16.14 -2.89 5.93
C ILE A 44 17.16 -2.03 5.20
N THR A 45 17.72 -1.02 5.86
CA THR A 45 18.67 -0.08 5.26
C THR A 45 20.01 -0.72 4.91
N GLN A 46 20.48 -1.68 5.71
CA GLN A 46 21.73 -2.39 5.44
C GLN A 46 21.67 -3.22 4.14
N PRO A 47 20.67 -4.13 3.96
CA PRO A 47 20.52 -4.88 2.70
C PRO A 47 20.23 -3.99 1.51
N ALA A 48 19.54 -2.86 1.67
CA ALA A 48 19.19 -1.96 0.57
C ALA A 48 20.41 -1.41 -0.20
N ALA A 49 21.60 -1.49 0.38
CA ALA A 49 22.86 -1.16 -0.30
C ALA A 49 23.26 -2.20 -1.36
N HIS A 50 22.79 -3.44 -1.26
CA HIS A 50 23.24 -4.57 -2.09
C HIS A 50 22.10 -5.37 -2.73
N VAL A 51 20.91 -5.27 -2.18
CA VAL A 51 19.72 -6.00 -2.64
C VAL A 51 18.59 -4.99 -2.92
N PRO A 52 17.84 -5.14 -4.02
CA PRO A 52 16.70 -4.28 -4.27
C PRO A 52 15.66 -4.35 -3.14
N VAL A 53 15.37 -3.21 -2.52
CA VAL A 53 14.39 -3.08 -1.45
C VAL A 53 13.32 -2.07 -1.87
N SER A 54 12.05 -2.45 -1.71
CA SER A 54 10.90 -1.58 -1.95
C SER A 54 10.04 -1.52 -0.69
N VAL A 55 9.77 -0.31 -0.21
CA VAL A 55 8.92 -0.09 0.96
C VAL A 55 7.72 0.75 0.57
N ALA A 56 6.53 0.24 0.87
CA ALA A 56 5.28 0.92 0.61
C ALA A 56 4.40 1.00 1.86
N VAL A 57 3.74 2.15 2.04
CA VAL A 57 2.78 2.39 3.11
C VAL A 57 1.39 2.59 2.50
N SER A 58 0.38 1.87 3.02
CA SER A 58 -1.00 2.09 2.62
C SER A 58 -1.61 3.24 3.44
N LEU A 59 -2.07 4.30 2.74
CA LEU A 59 -2.74 5.45 3.33
C LEU A 59 -3.83 5.95 2.39
N ALA A 60 -5.04 5.41 2.53
CA ALA A 60 -6.16 5.67 1.62
C ALA A 60 -7.08 6.81 2.09
N VAL A 61 -7.17 7.03 3.41
CA VAL A 61 -8.06 7.99 4.05
C VAL A 61 -7.23 8.92 4.94
N GLY A 62 -7.27 10.22 4.64
CA GLY A 62 -6.57 11.25 5.43
C GLY A 62 -7.42 11.81 6.57
N ASP A 63 -8.75 11.80 6.42
CA ASP A 63 -9.69 12.26 7.43
C ASP A 63 -9.74 11.29 8.62
N PRO A 64 -9.47 11.75 9.87
CA PRO A 64 -9.42 10.86 11.04
C PRO A 64 -10.76 10.25 11.43
N GLU A 65 -11.88 10.95 11.20
CA GLU A 65 -13.20 10.46 11.58
C GLU A 65 -13.66 9.39 10.59
N LEU A 66 -13.54 9.65 9.29
CA LEU A 66 -13.82 8.64 8.27
C LEU A 66 -12.90 7.42 8.43
N HIS A 67 -11.62 7.64 8.78
CA HIS A 67 -10.68 6.54 9.02
C HIS A 67 -11.15 5.61 10.16
N LYS A 68 -11.65 6.15 11.28
CA LYS A 68 -12.16 5.34 12.39
C LYS A 68 -13.31 4.41 11.95
N ASP A 69 -14.13 4.89 11.02
CA ASP A 69 -15.29 4.16 10.52
C ASP A 69 -14.91 3.06 9.54
N VAL A 70 -14.01 3.35 8.59
CA VAL A 70 -13.69 2.43 7.48
C VAL A 70 -12.49 1.53 7.73
N GLU A 71 -11.58 1.94 8.63
CA GLU A 71 -10.38 1.18 8.99
C GLU A 71 -10.20 1.04 10.52
N PRO A 72 -11.23 0.59 11.27
CA PRO A 72 -11.16 0.51 12.72
C PRO A 72 -10.01 -0.39 13.19
N GLY A 73 -9.30 0.08 14.20
CA GLY A 73 -8.21 -0.68 14.81
C GLY A 73 -6.91 -0.75 14.02
N THR A 74 -6.80 0.00 12.92
CA THR A 74 -5.53 0.20 12.20
C THR A 74 -4.82 1.48 12.69
N PRO A 75 -3.50 1.64 12.44
CA PRO A 75 -2.81 2.87 12.76
C PRO A 75 -3.45 4.09 12.10
N THR A 76 -3.53 5.21 12.82
CA THR A 76 -4.14 6.44 12.35
C THR A 76 -3.43 7.02 11.11
N PRO A 77 -4.09 7.86 10.30
CA PRO A 77 -3.45 8.54 9.18
C PRO A 77 -2.17 9.28 9.60
N GLN A 78 -2.22 10.01 10.72
CA GLN A 78 -1.06 10.71 11.26
C GLN A 78 0.09 9.78 11.65
N ALA A 79 -0.21 8.62 12.24
CA ALA A 79 0.82 7.63 12.58
C ALA A 79 1.48 7.04 11.33
N ARG A 80 0.72 6.83 10.24
CA ARG A 80 1.25 6.37 8.94
C ARG A 80 2.07 7.46 8.24
N LEU A 81 1.67 8.72 8.30
CA LEU A 81 2.49 9.85 7.83
C LEU A 81 3.82 9.92 8.58
N GLY A 82 3.79 9.74 9.91
CA GLY A 82 5.01 9.63 10.72
C GLY A 82 5.89 8.43 10.35
N LEU A 83 5.30 7.30 9.92
CA LEU A 83 6.06 6.18 9.39
C LEU A 83 6.72 6.51 8.05
N ILE A 84 6.01 7.16 7.13
CA ILE A 84 6.55 7.62 5.84
C ILE A 84 7.76 8.52 6.08
N SER A 85 7.65 9.49 7.00
CA SER A 85 8.78 10.37 7.36
C SER A 85 9.97 9.60 7.92
N ALA A 86 9.73 8.58 8.74
CA ALA A 86 10.82 7.75 9.28
C ALA A 86 11.52 6.92 8.20
N ILE A 87 10.78 6.38 7.21
CA ILE A 87 11.34 5.64 6.07
C ILE A 87 12.20 6.58 5.23
N SER A 88 11.70 7.77 4.90
CA SER A 88 12.44 8.79 4.14
C SER A 88 13.69 9.26 4.88
N ALA A 89 13.60 9.52 6.19
CA ALA A 89 14.74 9.90 7.03
C ALA A 89 15.81 8.80 7.14
N ALA A 90 15.42 7.53 6.98
CA ALA A 90 16.33 6.40 6.91
C ALA A 90 17.02 6.24 5.54
N GLY A 91 16.77 7.15 4.59
CA GLY A 91 17.35 7.11 3.25
C GLY A 91 16.70 6.10 2.30
N LEU A 92 15.52 5.59 2.63
CA LEU A 92 14.77 4.67 1.79
C LEU A 92 13.69 5.41 0.99
N ASP A 93 13.52 5.02 -0.28
CA ASP A 93 12.38 5.48 -1.08
C ASP A 93 11.09 4.85 -0.54
N CYS A 94 10.14 5.72 -0.16
CA CYS A 94 8.81 5.30 0.29
C CYS A 94 7.79 5.48 -0.82
N HIS A 95 7.12 4.38 -1.21
CA HIS A 95 5.93 4.42 -2.04
C HIS A 95 4.67 4.48 -1.18
N VAL A 96 3.65 5.23 -1.60
CA VAL A 96 2.38 5.27 -0.88
C VAL A 96 1.23 4.75 -1.73
N MET A 97 0.50 3.80 -1.19
CA MET A 97 -0.72 3.27 -1.79
C MET A 97 -1.93 4.07 -1.28
N VAL A 98 -2.43 5.01 -2.07
CA VAL A 98 -3.70 5.70 -1.86
C VAL A 98 -4.83 4.82 -2.43
N ALA A 99 -5.08 3.73 -1.74
CA ALA A 99 -5.99 2.68 -2.16
C ALA A 99 -6.61 1.97 -0.95
N PRO A 100 -7.95 1.87 -0.93
CA PRO A 100 -8.89 2.32 -1.95
C PRO A 100 -9.34 3.78 -1.80
N VAL A 101 -9.45 4.51 -2.91
CA VAL A 101 -10.26 5.73 -2.95
C VAL A 101 -11.73 5.34 -2.96
N LEU A 102 -12.52 5.92 -2.06
CA LEU A 102 -13.93 5.64 -1.90
C LEU A 102 -14.76 6.60 -2.78
N PRO A 103 -15.54 6.08 -3.75
CA PRO A 103 -16.37 6.92 -4.62
C PRO A 103 -17.26 7.89 -3.84
N HIS A 104 -17.27 9.15 -4.22
CA HIS A 104 -18.06 10.24 -3.62
C HIS A 104 -17.73 10.56 -2.14
N LEU A 105 -16.76 9.89 -1.54
CA LEU A 105 -16.32 10.16 -0.16
C LEU A 105 -14.88 10.70 -0.11
N THR A 106 -13.97 10.11 -0.88
CA THR A 106 -12.55 10.49 -0.85
C THR A 106 -11.97 10.77 -2.24
N ASP A 107 -12.81 10.90 -3.25
CA ASP A 107 -12.42 11.07 -4.65
C ASP A 107 -12.48 12.51 -5.18
N SER A 108 -12.86 13.49 -4.34
CA SER A 108 -12.85 14.91 -4.77
C SER A 108 -11.43 15.42 -5.00
N VAL A 109 -11.30 16.46 -5.80
CA VAL A 109 -9.99 17.11 -6.07
C VAL A 109 -9.38 17.62 -4.77
N GLU A 110 -10.18 18.26 -3.94
CA GLU A 110 -9.76 18.87 -2.66
C GLU A 110 -9.27 17.80 -1.69
N HIS A 111 -10.00 16.66 -1.60
CA HIS A 111 -9.63 15.56 -0.72
C HIS A 111 -8.32 14.92 -1.17
N LEU A 112 -8.20 14.63 -2.47
CA LEU A 112 -6.98 14.05 -3.04
C LEU A 112 -5.80 15.01 -2.93
N ASP A 113 -5.98 16.31 -3.22
CA ASP A 113 -4.93 17.33 -3.12
C ASP A 113 -4.40 17.45 -1.68
N GLY A 114 -5.31 17.52 -0.70
CA GLY A 114 -4.96 17.58 0.71
C GLY A 114 -4.18 16.35 1.18
N LEU A 115 -4.63 15.15 0.82
CA LEU A 115 -3.96 13.91 1.18
C LEU A 115 -2.59 13.76 0.50
N LEU A 116 -2.51 14.03 -0.80
CA LEU A 116 -1.25 13.97 -1.55
C LEU A 116 -0.24 14.99 -1.07
N GLY A 117 -0.70 16.20 -0.67
CA GLY A 117 0.14 17.21 -0.04
C GLY A 117 0.76 16.74 1.27
N GLN A 118 -0.02 16.10 2.15
CA GLN A 118 0.47 15.53 3.41
C GLN A 118 1.47 14.39 3.15
N ILE A 119 1.20 13.51 2.18
CA ILE A 119 2.07 12.41 1.78
C ILE A 119 3.41 12.94 1.26
N ALA A 120 3.39 13.98 0.42
CA ALA A 120 4.61 14.63 -0.09
C ALA A 120 5.41 15.30 1.02
N ALA A 121 4.74 16.04 1.91
CA ALA A 121 5.37 16.68 3.07
C ALA A 121 6.02 15.66 4.03
N ALA A 122 5.47 14.45 4.11
CA ALA A 122 6.06 13.34 4.86
C ALA A 122 7.28 12.70 4.16
N GLY A 123 7.63 13.12 2.95
CA GLY A 123 8.82 12.65 2.23
C GLY A 123 8.60 11.41 1.37
N ALA A 124 7.38 11.08 1.00
CA ALA A 124 7.12 9.99 0.06
C ALA A 124 7.74 10.29 -1.32
N ARG A 125 8.26 9.25 -1.98
CA ARG A 125 8.89 9.35 -3.31
C ARG A 125 7.86 9.22 -4.44
N SER A 126 6.86 8.39 -4.25
CA SER A 126 5.86 8.10 -5.27
C SER A 126 4.53 7.63 -4.67
N VAL A 127 3.48 7.67 -5.47
CA VAL A 127 2.14 7.24 -5.05
C VAL A 127 1.43 6.48 -6.16
N THR A 128 0.61 5.51 -5.77
CA THR A 128 -0.39 4.90 -6.65
C THR A 128 -1.78 5.19 -6.10
N VAL A 129 -2.67 5.67 -6.98
CA VAL A 129 -4.06 6.00 -6.64
C VAL A 129 -5.00 5.10 -7.43
N PHE A 130 -5.84 4.34 -6.75
CA PHE A 130 -6.93 3.62 -7.40
C PHE A 130 -8.16 3.42 -6.51
N GLY A 131 -9.30 3.26 -7.18
CA GLY A 131 -10.59 3.21 -6.52
C GLY A 131 -10.90 1.86 -5.88
N LEU A 132 -11.94 1.86 -5.06
CA LEU A 132 -12.38 0.70 -4.29
C LEU A 132 -12.68 -0.51 -5.17
N HIS A 133 -12.08 -1.63 -4.82
CA HIS A 133 -12.42 -2.96 -5.32
C HIS A 133 -13.33 -3.65 -4.31
N LEU A 134 -14.62 -3.69 -4.59
CA LEU A 134 -15.64 -4.19 -3.67
C LEU A 134 -15.93 -5.68 -3.91
N ARG A 135 -15.07 -6.54 -3.34
CA ARG A 135 -15.18 -8.00 -3.44
C ARG A 135 -16.45 -8.52 -2.76
N SER A 136 -16.94 -9.66 -3.22
CA SER A 136 -18.14 -10.30 -2.68
C SER A 136 -18.05 -10.54 -1.17
N SER A 137 -16.89 -10.95 -0.66
CA SER A 137 -16.67 -11.22 0.77
C SER A 137 -16.77 -10.00 1.67
N THR A 138 -16.53 -8.79 1.15
CA THR A 138 -16.58 -7.54 1.92
C THR A 138 -17.77 -6.66 1.56
N ARG A 139 -18.43 -6.94 0.43
CA ARG A 139 -19.50 -6.11 -0.12
C ARG A 139 -20.68 -5.94 0.84
N GLY A 140 -21.12 -7.03 1.46
CA GLY A 140 -22.25 -6.99 2.40
C GLY A 140 -21.98 -6.07 3.58
N TRP A 141 -20.82 -6.21 4.20
CA TRP A 141 -20.40 -5.36 5.31
C TRP A 141 -20.29 -3.89 4.89
N PHE A 142 -19.61 -3.61 3.77
CA PHE A 142 -19.40 -2.25 3.29
C PHE A 142 -20.75 -1.56 2.96
N MET A 143 -21.66 -2.26 2.28
CA MET A 143 -22.98 -1.71 1.96
C MET A 143 -23.85 -1.49 3.20
N ALA A 144 -23.73 -2.32 4.23
CA ALA A 144 -24.40 -2.12 5.50
C ALA A 144 -23.84 -0.92 6.28
N TRP A 145 -22.52 -0.73 6.28
CA TRP A 145 -21.89 0.46 6.80
C TRP A 145 -22.33 1.72 6.03
N LEU A 146 -22.27 1.70 4.71
CA LEU A 146 -22.68 2.82 3.85
C LEU A 146 -24.14 3.22 4.10
N ALA A 147 -25.03 2.24 4.30
CA ALA A 147 -26.44 2.50 4.56
C ALA A 147 -26.70 3.19 5.91
N ARG A 148 -25.82 2.99 6.88
CA ARG A 148 -25.90 3.65 8.20
C ARG A 148 -25.28 5.03 8.19
N SER A 149 -24.10 5.18 7.57
CA SER A 149 -23.29 6.39 7.66
C SER A 149 -23.53 7.36 6.50
N HIS A 150 -23.87 6.83 5.31
CA HIS A 150 -24.06 7.61 4.07
C HIS A 150 -25.22 7.04 3.24
N PRO A 151 -26.46 7.03 3.77
CA PRO A 151 -27.60 6.40 3.10
C PRO A 151 -27.89 6.97 1.69
N GLU A 152 -27.58 8.24 1.47
CA GLU A 152 -27.71 8.94 0.18
C GLU A 152 -26.81 8.35 -0.92
N LEU A 153 -25.71 7.68 -0.56
CA LEU A 153 -24.77 7.09 -1.51
C LEU A 153 -25.12 5.65 -1.91
N VAL A 154 -26.00 4.97 -1.18
CA VAL A 154 -26.32 3.55 -1.40
C VAL A 154 -26.74 3.27 -2.84
N GLY A 155 -27.62 4.12 -3.40
CA GLY A 155 -28.08 3.99 -4.79
C GLY A 155 -26.93 4.11 -5.80
N ARG A 156 -26.04 5.09 -5.59
CA ARG A 156 -24.87 5.32 -6.45
C ARG A 156 -23.89 4.14 -6.41
N TYR A 157 -23.61 3.59 -5.22
CA TYR A 157 -22.72 2.43 -5.09
C TYR A 157 -23.32 1.17 -5.71
N ARG A 158 -24.63 0.93 -5.58
CA ARG A 158 -25.32 -0.19 -6.26
C ARG A 158 -25.15 -0.09 -7.78
N GLU A 159 -25.27 1.09 -8.37
CA GLU A 159 -25.08 1.28 -9.80
C GLU A 159 -23.62 1.13 -10.22
N LEU A 160 -22.67 1.75 -9.50
CA LEU A 160 -21.23 1.64 -9.78
C LEU A 160 -20.76 0.18 -9.79
N TYR A 161 -21.25 -0.63 -8.86
CA TYR A 161 -20.83 -2.03 -8.70
C TYR A 161 -21.84 -3.04 -9.25
N ARG A 162 -22.78 -2.60 -10.12
CA ARG A 162 -23.80 -3.46 -10.70
C ARG A 162 -23.22 -4.60 -11.53
N ARG A 163 -22.13 -4.35 -12.24
CA ARG A 163 -21.47 -5.31 -13.13
C ARG A 163 -20.39 -6.17 -12.47
N GLY A 164 -20.15 -6.02 -11.16
CA GLY A 164 -19.12 -6.82 -10.46
C GLY A 164 -18.41 -6.06 -9.35
N ALA A 165 -17.21 -6.50 -9.05
CA ALA A 165 -16.42 -5.99 -7.93
C ALA A 165 -15.59 -4.74 -8.27
N TYR A 166 -15.42 -4.43 -9.54
CA TYR A 166 -14.60 -3.31 -9.99
C TYR A 166 -15.47 -2.13 -10.40
N LEU A 167 -14.95 -0.94 -10.19
CA LEU A 167 -15.51 0.29 -10.74
C LEU A 167 -15.56 0.25 -12.27
N PRO A 168 -16.58 0.87 -12.90
CA PRO A 168 -16.65 1.02 -14.35
C PRO A 168 -15.40 1.70 -14.91
N GLN A 169 -15.03 1.38 -16.17
CA GLN A 169 -13.84 1.95 -16.81
C GLN A 169 -13.88 3.48 -16.80
N GLY A 170 -15.01 4.11 -17.18
CA GLY A 170 -15.11 5.57 -17.18
C GLY A 170 -14.89 6.21 -15.81
N TYR A 171 -15.29 5.55 -14.71
CA TYR A 171 -14.98 6.04 -13.37
C TYR A 171 -13.50 5.94 -13.05
N ARG A 172 -12.86 4.85 -13.43
CA ARG A 172 -11.41 4.66 -13.24
C ARG A 172 -10.58 5.67 -14.04
N ASP A 173 -11.03 5.99 -15.24
CA ASP A 173 -10.39 6.99 -16.11
C ASP A 173 -10.56 8.40 -15.50
N MET A 174 -11.76 8.76 -15.07
CA MET A 174 -12.02 10.03 -14.37
C MET A 174 -11.15 10.17 -13.12
N LEU A 175 -11.03 9.12 -12.29
CA LEU A 175 -10.17 9.15 -11.11
C LEU A 175 -8.70 9.33 -11.47
N ARG A 176 -8.22 8.68 -12.54
CA ARG A 176 -6.85 8.83 -13.05
C ARG A 176 -6.60 10.25 -13.54
N GLU A 177 -7.50 10.80 -14.35
CA GLU A 177 -7.42 12.17 -14.88
C GLU A 177 -7.42 13.21 -13.75
N ARG A 178 -8.18 12.97 -12.70
CA ARG A 178 -8.21 13.81 -11.50
C ARG A 178 -6.93 13.73 -10.69
N ALA A 179 -6.40 12.53 -10.48
CA ALA A 179 -5.22 12.31 -9.64
C ALA A 179 -3.90 12.72 -10.34
N ALA A 180 -3.78 12.52 -11.66
CA ALA A 180 -2.53 12.73 -12.38
C ALA A 180 -1.94 14.15 -12.23
N PRO A 181 -2.68 15.25 -12.40
CA PRO A 181 -2.13 16.60 -12.22
C PRO A 181 -1.76 16.89 -10.76
N LEU A 182 -2.46 16.29 -9.79
CA LEU A 182 -2.16 16.43 -8.37
C LEU A 182 -0.88 15.68 -7.99
N ILE A 183 -0.68 14.48 -8.52
CA ILE A 183 0.55 13.70 -8.37
C ILE A 183 1.75 14.49 -8.90
N ALA A 184 1.61 15.11 -10.09
CA ALA A 184 2.63 15.97 -10.67
C ALA A 184 2.89 17.23 -9.83
N LYS A 185 1.82 17.91 -9.37
CA LYS A 185 1.89 19.09 -8.50
C LYS A 185 2.71 18.83 -7.24
N HIS A 186 2.46 17.69 -6.59
CA HIS A 186 3.14 17.29 -5.36
C HIS A 186 4.45 16.53 -5.57
N ARG A 187 4.91 16.36 -6.83
CA ARG A 187 6.16 15.67 -7.19
C ARG A 187 6.22 14.20 -6.72
N LEU A 188 5.07 13.52 -6.74
CA LEU A 188 4.92 12.13 -6.31
C LEU A 188 4.92 11.12 -7.49
N ALA A 189 5.45 11.53 -8.65
CA ALA A 189 5.56 10.71 -9.86
C ALA A 189 6.87 9.90 -9.93
N GLY A 190 7.54 9.68 -8.81
CA GLY A 190 8.76 8.88 -8.77
C GLY A 190 8.52 7.46 -9.31
N ASP A 191 9.56 6.88 -9.91
CA ASP A 191 9.49 5.54 -10.49
C ASP A 191 9.37 4.49 -9.38
N HIS A 192 8.18 3.96 -9.20
CA HIS A 192 7.95 2.78 -8.37
C HIS A 192 7.80 1.58 -9.29
N ARG A 193 8.90 0.87 -9.51
CA ARG A 193 8.86 -0.44 -10.16
C ARG A 193 8.69 -1.50 -9.08
N PRO A 194 7.48 -2.09 -8.93
CA PRO A 194 7.40 -3.34 -8.21
C PRO A 194 8.36 -4.29 -8.92
N PHE A 195 9.17 -5.04 -8.14
CA PHE A 195 10.12 -5.97 -8.73
C PHE A 195 9.39 -6.85 -9.74
N SER A 196 9.67 -6.64 -11.02
CA SER A 196 9.35 -7.62 -12.05
C SER A 196 10.09 -8.88 -11.65
N ARG A 197 9.36 -9.98 -11.55
CA ARG A 197 9.91 -11.30 -11.32
C ARG A 197 10.66 -11.73 -12.59
N ALA A 198 11.77 -11.10 -12.90
CA ALA A 198 12.82 -11.68 -13.67
C ALA A 198 13.43 -12.75 -12.77
N VAL A 199 12.80 -13.91 -12.75
CA VAL A 199 13.46 -15.12 -12.28
C VAL A 199 14.60 -15.36 -13.27
N SER A 200 15.77 -14.85 -12.94
CA SER A 200 17.01 -15.46 -13.43
C SER A 200 17.02 -16.83 -12.78
N VAL A 201 16.43 -17.81 -13.49
CA VAL A 201 16.67 -19.22 -13.21
C VAL A 201 18.14 -19.41 -13.53
N THR A 202 18.99 -19.16 -12.52
CA THR A 202 20.31 -19.80 -12.50
C THR A 202 19.97 -21.28 -12.38
N THR A 203 19.99 -22.00 -13.50
CA THR A 203 19.95 -23.44 -13.51
C THR A 203 21.08 -23.92 -12.62
N ALA A 204 20.72 -24.36 -11.41
CA ALA A 204 21.63 -25.13 -10.61
C ALA A 204 22.10 -26.30 -11.48
N PRO A 205 23.39 -26.64 -11.52
CA PRO A 205 23.85 -27.80 -12.27
C PRO A 205 23.06 -29.01 -11.78
N GLU A 206 22.50 -29.78 -12.72
CA GLU A 206 21.80 -31.02 -12.40
C GLU A 206 22.70 -31.88 -11.50
N PRO A 207 22.17 -32.42 -10.40
CA PRO A 207 22.95 -33.35 -9.59
C PRO A 207 23.32 -34.56 -10.47
N VAL A 208 24.61 -34.76 -10.69
CA VAL A 208 25.11 -35.95 -11.37
C VAL A 208 24.78 -37.13 -10.47
N GLN A 209 23.79 -37.92 -10.90
CA GLN A 209 23.43 -39.15 -10.22
C GLN A 209 24.57 -40.14 -10.42
N THR A 210 25.43 -40.24 -9.40
CA THR A 210 26.46 -41.31 -9.39
C THR A 210 25.75 -42.62 -9.10
N THR A 211 25.62 -43.45 -10.14
CA THR A 211 25.20 -44.84 -9.99
C THR A 211 26.23 -45.59 -9.13
N LEU A 212 25.80 -45.99 -7.94
CA LEU A 212 26.50 -46.94 -7.12
C LEU A 212 26.30 -48.37 -7.72
N PHE A 213 27.28 -48.85 -8.47
CA PHE A 213 27.56 -50.25 -8.64
C PHE A 213 29.07 -50.40 -8.70
#